data_84743c0e2e42b474054e150ab5ed521f
#
_entry.id   84743c0e2e42b474054e150ab5ed521f
#
_cell.length_a   1.000
_cell.length_b   1.000
_cell.length_c   1.000
_cell.angle_alpha   90.00
_cell.angle_beta   90.00
_cell.angle_gamma   90.00
#
_symmetry.space_group_name_H-M   'P 1'
#
loop_
_entity.id
_entity.type
_entity.pdbx_description
1 polymer ?
#
loop_
_entity_poly.entity_id
_entity_poly.type
_entity_poly.pdbx_seq_one_letter_code
_entity_poly.pdbx_strand_id
1 'polypeptide(L)'
;MKTEQKNKVGRFFGELYSFNNSLKLYHWHVTGKGSYAQHIAIDHALEDLGDALDRIVETTYATLGDITIVIPETKVPGNITETVQKFFE
;
A
#
# COMPACT_ATOMS: atom_id res chain seq x y z
N MET A 1 12.02 -15.09 -15.98
CA MET A 1 10.60 -15.13 -15.58
C MET A 1 9.72 -14.76 -16.77
N LYS A 2 8.60 -15.43 -16.92
CA LYS A 2 7.68 -15.17 -18.03
C LYS A 2 6.98 -13.80 -17.84
N THR A 3 6.66 -13.16 -18.96
CA THR A 3 6.00 -11.85 -18.96
C THR A 3 4.72 -11.87 -18.12
N GLU A 4 3.92 -12.92 -18.20
CA GLU A 4 2.69 -13.05 -17.43
C GLU A 4 2.95 -13.01 -15.93
N GLN A 5 4.00 -13.66 -15.46
CA GLN A 5 4.37 -13.66 -14.05
C GLN A 5 4.85 -12.27 -13.62
N LYS A 6 5.63 -11.59 -14.47
CA LYS A 6 6.06 -10.22 -14.21
C LYS A 6 4.87 -9.27 -14.11
N ASN A 7 3.86 -9.47 -14.96
CA ASN A 7 2.65 -8.64 -14.93
C ASN A 7 1.85 -8.86 -13.65
N LYS A 8 1.79 -10.10 -13.16
CA LYS A 8 1.12 -10.40 -11.89
C LYS A 8 1.83 -9.73 -10.72
N VAL A 9 3.15 -9.79 -10.70
CA VAL A 9 3.96 -9.15 -9.67
C VAL A 9 3.75 -7.63 -9.71
N GLY A 10 3.76 -7.06 -10.91
CA GLY A 10 3.53 -5.63 -11.07
C GLY A 10 2.16 -5.19 -10.57
N ARG A 11 1.12 -5.97 -10.86
CA ARG A 11 -0.23 -5.67 -10.34
C ARG A 11 -0.28 -5.78 -8.83
N PHE A 12 0.38 -6.78 -8.26
CA PHE A 12 0.42 -6.95 -6.81
C PHE A 12 1.08 -5.73 -6.15
N PHE A 13 2.21 -5.28 -6.67
CA PHE A 13 2.87 -4.09 -6.13
C PHE A 13 2.02 -2.84 -6.32
N GLY A 14 1.31 -2.73 -7.45
CA GLY A 14 0.39 -1.63 -7.66
C GLY A 14 -0.71 -1.58 -6.61
N GLU A 15 -1.27 -2.73 -6.27
CA GLU A 15 -2.29 -2.82 -5.23
C GLU A 15 -1.73 -2.47 -3.85
N LEU A 16 -0.51 -2.89 -3.55
CA LEU A 16 0.16 -2.53 -2.30
C LEU A 16 0.37 -1.01 -2.20
N TYR A 17 0.80 -0.37 -3.28
CA TYR A 17 0.96 1.07 -3.30
C TYR A 17 -0.38 1.79 -3.20
N SER A 18 -1.42 1.29 -3.85
CA SER A 18 -2.76 1.86 -3.71
C SER A 18 -3.25 1.75 -2.28
N PHE A 19 -3.01 0.62 -1.62
CA PHE A 19 -3.35 0.43 -0.21
C PHE A 19 -2.59 1.42 0.67
N ASN A 20 -1.30 1.58 0.43
CA ASN A 20 -0.48 2.55 1.16
C ASN A 20 -1.02 3.96 1.00
N ASN A 21 -1.37 4.34 -0.23
CA ASN A 21 -1.93 5.66 -0.52
C ASN A 21 -3.29 5.85 0.17
N SER A 22 -4.10 4.81 0.20
CA SER A 22 -5.40 4.83 0.87
C SER A 22 -5.24 5.08 2.37
N LEU A 23 -4.26 4.42 3.01
CA LEU A 23 -3.94 4.66 4.41
C LEU A 23 -3.49 6.11 4.64
N LYS A 24 -2.70 6.65 3.74
CA LYS A 24 -2.23 8.03 3.83
C LYS A 24 -3.38 9.02 3.74
N LEU A 25 -4.31 8.78 2.81
CA LEU A 25 -5.51 9.60 2.70
C LEU A 25 -6.36 9.52 3.96
N TYR A 26 -6.50 8.33 4.51
CA TYR A 26 -7.22 8.15 5.77
C TYR A 26 -6.53 8.86 6.91
N HIS A 27 -5.20 8.82 6.95
CA HIS A 27 -4.39 9.51 7.96
C HIS A 27 -4.70 11.02 8.00
N TRP A 28 -4.85 11.62 6.82
CA TRP A 28 -5.22 13.04 6.73
C TRP A 28 -6.69 13.28 7.07
N HIS A 29 -7.54 12.29 6.87
CA HIS A 29 -8.98 12.40 7.06
C HIS A 29 -9.41 12.22 8.51
N VAL A 30 -8.61 11.54 9.31
CA VAL A 30 -8.94 11.23 10.70
C VAL A 30 -9.00 12.53 11.52
N THR A 31 -10.18 12.80 12.11
CA THR A 31 -10.43 13.99 12.90
C THR A 31 -11.28 13.61 14.10
N GLY A 32 -11.36 14.51 15.07
CA GLY A 32 -12.22 14.35 16.22
C GLY A 32 -11.53 13.80 17.44
N LYS A 33 -12.32 13.53 18.46
CA LYS A 33 -11.82 13.09 19.76
C LYS A 33 -11.23 11.69 19.66
N GLY A 34 -10.02 11.53 20.17
CA GLY A 34 -9.32 10.25 20.10
C GLY A 34 -8.58 10.00 18.79
N SER A 35 -8.76 10.91 17.83
CA SER A 35 -8.12 10.75 16.51
C SER A 35 -6.60 10.84 16.55
N TYR A 36 -6.04 11.49 17.57
CA TYR A 36 -4.59 11.65 17.69
C TYR A 36 -3.88 10.30 17.77
N ALA A 37 -4.41 9.37 18.57
CA ALA A 37 -3.82 8.04 18.68
C ALA A 37 -3.87 7.28 17.36
N GLN A 38 -5.01 7.37 16.65
CA GLN A 38 -5.14 6.76 15.33
C GLN A 38 -4.18 7.41 14.33
N HIS A 39 -4.06 8.72 14.36
CA HIS A 39 -3.17 9.47 13.49
C HIS A 39 -1.72 8.99 13.65
N ILE A 40 -1.25 8.88 14.89
CA ILE A 40 0.11 8.44 15.17
C ILE A 40 0.31 6.97 14.78
N ALA A 41 -0.65 6.10 15.06
CA ALA A 41 -0.56 4.69 14.72
C ALA A 41 -0.46 4.50 13.20
N ILE A 42 -1.26 5.22 12.45
CA ILE A 42 -1.25 5.15 10.99
C ILE A 42 0.05 5.72 10.43
N ASP A 43 0.55 6.80 11.03
CA ASP A 43 1.81 7.40 10.62
C ASP A 43 2.96 6.41 10.72
N HIS A 44 3.06 5.69 11.85
CA HIS A 44 4.06 4.65 12.03
C HIS A 44 3.88 3.50 11.04
N ALA A 45 2.64 3.09 10.81
CA ALA A 45 2.34 2.03 9.85
C ALA A 45 2.75 2.42 8.44
N LEU A 46 2.51 3.66 8.04
CA LEU A 46 2.90 4.16 6.73
C LEU A 46 4.42 4.19 6.56
N GLU A 47 5.14 4.60 7.60
CA GLU A 47 6.59 4.62 7.56
C GLU A 47 7.15 3.22 7.38
N ASP A 48 6.68 2.26 8.17
CA ASP A 48 7.14 0.88 8.11
C ASP A 48 6.77 0.23 6.77
N LEU A 49 5.54 0.45 6.31
CA LEU A 49 5.06 -0.11 5.05
C LEU A 49 5.81 0.47 3.86
N GLY A 50 6.04 1.78 3.87
CA GLY A 50 6.78 2.45 2.80
C GLY A 50 8.19 1.91 2.67
N ASP A 51 8.90 1.75 3.79
CA ASP A 51 10.26 1.20 3.79
C ASP A 51 10.26 -0.25 3.30
N ALA A 52 9.29 -1.05 3.73
CA ALA A 52 9.18 -2.45 3.31
C ALA A 52 8.88 -2.55 1.81
N LEU A 53 7.97 -1.72 1.30
CA LEU A 53 7.63 -1.70 -0.12
C LEU A 53 8.84 -1.33 -0.98
N ASP A 54 9.57 -0.27 -0.60
CA ASP A 54 10.76 0.14 -1.33
C ASP A 54 11.75 -1.00 -1.43
N ARG A 55 12.01 -1.67 -0.30
CA ARG A 55 12.98 -2.75 -0.24
C ARG A 55 12.57 -3.94 -1.10
N ILE A 56 11.31 -4.32 -1.03
CA ILE A 56 10.78 -5.45 -1.79
C ILE A 56 10.80 -5.14 -3.29
N VAL A 57 10.38 -3.96 -3.67
CA VAL A 57 10.34 -3.56 -5.08
C VAL A 57 11.75 -3.47 -5.65
N GLU A 58 12.68 -2.85 -4.94
CA GLU A 58 14.07 -2.75 -5.39
C GLU A 58 14.70 -4.13 -5.57
N THR A 59 14.49 -5.03 -4.62
CA THR A 59 14.99 -6.40 -4.69
C THR A 59 14.40 -7.13 -5.89
N THR A 60 13.11 -6.94 -6.14
CA THR A 60 12.42 -7.58 -7.26
C THR A 60 12.95 -7.08 -8.60
N TYR A 61 13.16 -5.76 -8.75
CA TYR A 61 13.78 -5.22 -9.96
C TYR A 61 15.16 -5.78 -10.19
N ALA A 62 15.95 -5.91 -9.13
CA ALA A 62 17.30 -6.44 -9.23
C ALA A 62 17.30 -7.91 -9.67
N THR A 63 16.29 -8.68 -9.26
CA THR A 63 16.22 -10.11 -9.53
C THR A 63 15.55 -10.42 -10.87
N LEU A 64 14.45 -9.75 -11.18
CA LEU A 64 13.61 -10.08 -12.34
C LEU A 64 13.78 -9.13 -13.52
N GLY A 65 14.45 -8.00 -13.31
CA GLY A 65 14.51 -6.94 -14.30
C GLY A 65 13.26 -6.07 -14.27
N ASP A 66 12.98 -5.40 -15.37
CA ASP A 66 11.87 -4.46 -15.46
C ASP A 66 10.51 -5.16 -15.25
N ILE A 67 9.70 -4.59 -14.40
CA ILE A 67 8.32 -5.01 -14.20
C ILE A 67 7.43 -3.78 -14.38
N THR A 68 6.21 -4.00 -14.87
CA THR A 68 5.27 -2.89 -15.04
C THR A 68 4.36 -2.83 -13.83
N ILE A 69 4.49 -1.77 -13.05
CA ILE A 69 3.65 -1.53 -11.88
C ILE A 69 2.52 -0.60 -12.28
N VAL A 70 1.28 -1.07 -12.12
CA VAL A 70 0.09 -0.27 -12.39
C VAL A 70 -0.63 -0.07 -11.07
N ILE A 71 -0.71 1.20 -10.64
CA ILE A 71 -1.37 1.54 -9.37
C ILE A 71 -2.84 1.85 -9.67
N PRO A 72 -3.78 1.03 -9.14
CA PRO A 72 -5.19 1.29 -9.36
C PRO A 72 -5.67 2.53 -8.63
N GLU A 73 -6.86 2.99 -8.98
CA GLU A 73 -7.47 4.15 -8.34
C GLU A 73 -7.50 3.98 -6.82
N THR A 74 -7.07 5.03 -6.12
CA THR A 74 -7.02 5.05 -4.66
C THR A 74 -8.16 5.91 -4.12
N LYS A 75 -8.85 5.39 -3.09
CA LYS A 75 -9.95 6.11 -2.45
C LYS A 75 -9.74 6.14 -0.95
N VAL A 76 -10.27 7.18 -0.29
CA VAL A 76 -10.28 7.27 1.17
C VAL A 76 -11.18 6.17 1.70
N PRO A 77 -10.69 5.29 2.60
CA PRO A 77 -11.54 4.23 3.14
C PRO A 77 -12.56 4.79 4.13
N GLY A 78 -13.79 4.30 4.05
CA GLY A 78 -14.84 4.66 5.01
C GLY A 78 -14.65 3.94 6.34
N ASN A 79 -14.07 2.76 6.32
CA ASN A 79 -13.80 1.97 7.51
C ASN A 79 -12.44 1.29 7.34
N ILE A 80 -11.49 1.66 8.21
CA ILE A 80 -10.12 1.17 8.07
C ILE A 80 -10.02 -0.34 8.32
N THR A 81 -10.76 -0.86 9.28
CA THR A 81 -10.74 -2.30 9.58
C THR A 81 -11.22 -3.11 8.38
N GLU A 82 -12.34 -2.69 7.81
CA GLU A 82 -12.91 -3.34 6.62
C GLU A 82 -11.95 -3.25 5.43
N THR A 83 -11.33 -2.11 5.24
CA THR A 83 -10.37 -1.90 4.16
C THR A 83 -9.18 -2.85 4.29
N VAL A 84 -8.64 -2.98 5.50
CA VAL A 84 -7.53 -3.89 5.77
C VAL A 84 -7.95 -5.34 5.52
N GLN A 85 -9.13 -5.73 5.99
CA GLN A 85 -9.65 -7.08 5.77
C GLN A 85 -9.78 -7.39 4.29
N LYS A 86 -10.34 -6.49 3.50
CA LYS A 86 -10.51 -6.69 2.07
C LYS A 86 -9.19 -6.83 1.34
N PHE A 87 -8.18 -6.08 1.77
CA PHE A 87 -6.87 -6.16 1.15
C PHE A 87 -6.27 -7.57 1.31
N PHE A 88 -6.50 -8.20 2.44
CA PHE A 88 -5.95 -9.53 2.73
C PHE A 88 -6.87 -10.69 2.32
N GLU A 89 -8.00 -10.41 1.72
CA GLU A 89 -8.83 -11.43 1.10
C GLU A 89 -8.24 -11.78 -0.28
#